data_27e8a086f4d6a23d4661056fbe51951d
#
_entry.id   27e8a086f4d6a23d4661056fbe51951d
#
_cell.length_a   1.000
_cell.length_b   1.000
_cell.length_c   1.000
_cell.angle_alpha   90.00
_cell.angle_beta   90.00
_cell.angle_gamma   90.00
#
_symmetry.space_group_name_H-M   'P 1'
#
loop_
_entity.id
_entity.type
_entity.pdbx_description
1 polymer ?
#
loop_
_entity_poly.entity_id
_entity_poly.type
_entity_poly.pdbx_seq_one_letter_code
_entity_poly.pdbx_strand_id
1 'polypeptide(L)'
;MQSIPSQMLKDFIVLKVPTGVDEWNNATYAEYSQGRVHIQGANKIVKNKENTEVQLKSILFVDLRTSTPFLDWSLLQHQAEQTGHEMRVVHGQNEYAVIEVDDVPDPYGQLHHYEVGLI
;
A
#
# COMPACT_ATOMS: atom_id res chain seq x y z
N MET A 1 16.32 14.04 -7.42
CA MET A 1 15.87 13.61 -6.07
C MET A 1 16.45 12.25 -5.76
N GLN A 2 17.00 12.08 -4.58
CA GLN A 2 17.58 10.82 -4.18
C GLN A 2 16.48 9.86 -3.71
N SER A 3 16.75 8.56 -3.86
CA SER A 3 15.88 7.54 -3.29
C SER A 3 15.81 7.67 -1.77
N ILE A 4 14.77 7.12 -1.17
CA ILE A 4 14.70 7.00 0.28
C ILE A 4 15.93 6.22 0.76
N PRO A 5 16.67 6.70 1.78
CA PRO A 5 17.86 5.99 2.23
C PRO A 5 17.54 4.54 2.59
N SER A 6 18.33 3.60 2.07
CA SER A 6 18.07 2.18 2.24
C SER A 6 18.09 1.73 3.69
N GLN A 7 18.83 2.42 4.56
CA GLN A 7 18.84 2.10 5.98
C GLN A 7 17.50 2.37 6.67
N MET A 8 16.62 3.17 6.06
CA MET A 8 15.25 3.39 6.55
C MET A 8 14.28 2.34 6.02
N LEU A 9 14.65 1.61 4.97
CA LEU A 9 13.79 0.62 4.33
C LEU A 9 14.14 -0.77 4.87
N LYS A 10 13.66 -1.07 6.07
CA LYS A 10 14.02 -2.29 6.81
C LYS A 10 12.88 -3.29 6.95
N ASP A 11 11.67 -2.88 6.58
CA ASP A 11 10.50 -3.68 6.85
C ASP A 11 10.18 -4.62 5.70
N PHE A 12 9.42 -5.65 6.03
CA PHE A 12 8.94 -6.64 5.09
C PHE A 12 7.44 -6.78 5.30
N ILE A 13 6.69 -6.77 4.20
CA ILE A 13 5.24 -6.88 4.27
C ILE A 13 4.73 -7.91 3.27
N VAL A 14 3.50 -8.36 3.50
CA VAL A 14 2.73 -9.12 2.53
C VAL A 14 1.54 -8.27 2.11
N LEU A 15 1.41 -8.03 0.82
CA LEU A 15 0.28 -7.34 0.24
C LEU A 15 -0.75 -8.36 -0.21
N LYS A 16 -1.99 -8.20 0.25
CA LYS A 16 -3.12 -9.02 -0.19
C LYS A 16 -3.98 -8.19 -1.14
N VAL A 17 -4.09 -8.65 -2.39
CA VAL A 17 -4.87 -7.96 -3.42
C VAL A 17 -6.13 -8.78 -3.69
N PRO A 18 -7.33 -8.19 -3.53
CA PRO A 18 -8.57 -8.93 -3.78
C PRO A 18 -8.69 -9.31 -5.26
N THR A 19 -9.10 -10.55 -5.50
CA THR A 19 -9.24 -11.10 -6.86
C THR A 19 -10.68 -11.40 -7.24
N GLY A 20 -11.58 -11.38 -6.26
CA GLY A 20 -13.00 -11.70 -6.46
C GLY A 20 -13.61 -12.24 -5.18
N VAL A 21 -14.58 -13.12 -5.33
CA VAL A 21 -15.24 -13.76 -4.19
C VAL A 21 -15.33 -15.26 -4.43
N ASP A 22 -15.40 -16.02 -3.33
CA ASP A 22 -15.63 -17.46 -3.39
C ASP A 22 -17.13 -17.78 -3.46
N GLU A 23 -17.47 -19.07 -3.39
CA GLU A 23 -18.86 -19.51 -3.49
C GLU A 23 -19.73 -19.08 -2.29
N TRP A 24 -19.11 -18.68 -1.18
CA TRP A 24 -19.80 -18.14 -0.02
C TRP A 24 -19.77 -16.63 0.06
N ASN A 25 -19.40 -15.97 -1.04
CA ASN A 25 -19.31 -14.51 -1.14
C ASN A 25 -18.24 -13.89 -0.23
N ASN A 26 -17.22 -14.65 0.16
CA ASN A 26 -16.07 -14.15 0.88
C ASN A 26 -14.98 -13.68 -0.11
N ALA A 27 -14.34 -12.56 0.17
CA ALA A 27 -13.29 -12.07 -0.70
C ALA A 27 -12.12 -13.06 -0.78
N THR A 28 -11.62 -13.25 -1.99
CA THR A 28 -10.40 -14.03 -2.24
C THR A 28 -9.26 -13.09 -2.58
N TYR A 29 -8.03 -13.45 -2.21
CA TYR A 29 -6.86 -12.58 -2.34
C TYR A 29 -5.70 -13.30 -3.01
N ALA A 30 -4.94 -12.56 -3.82
CA ALA A 30 -3.59 -12.93 -4.23
C ALA A 30 -2.62 -12.26 -3.27
N GLU A 31 -1.54 -12.97 -2.91
CA GLU A 31 -0.56 -12.47 -1.96
C GLU A 31 0.76 -12.18 -2.64
N TYR A 32 1.33 -11.04 -2.31
CA TYR A 32 2.62 -10.59 -2.82
C TYR A 32 3.49 -10.17 -1.65
N SER A 33 4.71 -10.68 -1.58
CA SER A 33 5.68 -10.27 -0.58
C SER A 33 6.50 -9.11 -1.13
N GLN A 34 6.82 -8.15 -0.28
CA GLN A 34 7.70 -7.04 -0.66
C GLN A 34 8.58 -6.67 0.52
N GLY A 35 9.88 -6.65 0.28
CA GLY A 35 10.86 -6.24 1.28
C GLY A 35 11.42 -4.85 0.99
N ARG A 36 12.25 -4.38 1.90
CA ARG A 36 12.87 -3.06 1.84
C ARG A 36 11.84 -1.96 1.67
N VAL A 37 10.83 -2.01 2.52
CA VAL A 37 9.82 -0.98 2.66
C VAL A 37 9.96 -0.35 4.05
N HIS A 38 9.24 0.75 4.29
CA HIS A 38 9.23 1.37 5.60
C HIS A 38 7.78 1.63 6.01
N ILE A 39 7.40 1.12 7.18
CA ILE A 39 6.09 1.38 7.74
C ILE A 39 6.28 2.20 9.02
N GLN A 40 5.55 3.29 9.15
CA GLN A 40 5.63 4.14 10.35
C GLN A 40 4.23 4.50 10.81
N GLY A 41 4.10 4.73 12.12
CA GLY A 41 2.86 5.21 12.69
C GLY A 41 2.50 6.58 12.13
N ALA A 42 1.22 6.80 11.95
CA ALA A 42 0.70 8.06 11.44
C ALA A 42 -0.46 8.54 12.31
N ASN A 43 -0.65 9.85 12.28
CA ASN A 43 -1.79 10.48 12.95
C ASN A 43 -2.32 11.55 11.99
N LYS A 44 -2.83 11.08 10.84
CA LYS A 44 -3.27 11.94 9.75
C LYS A 44 -4.71 11.58 9.39
N ILE A 45 -5.53 12.59 9.16
CA ILE A 45 -6.90 12.40 8.69
C ILE A 45 -6.92 12.57 7.18
N VAL A 46 -7.48 11.58 6.49
CA VAL A 46 -7.67 11.61 5.03
C VAL A 46 -9.13 11.30 4.72
N LYS A 47 -9.56 11.58 3.50
CA LYS A 47 -10.88 11.18 3.03
C LYS A 47 -10.77 9.90 2.22
N ASN A 48 -11.66 8.94 2.51
CA ASN A 48 -11.77 7.74 1.72
C ASN A 48 -12.60 8.02 0.46
N LYS A 49 -12.83 7.00 -0.36
CA LYS A 49 -13.57 7.18 -1.62
C LYS A 49 -15.05 7.51 -1.43
N GLU A 50 -15.62 7.27 -0.25
CA GLU A 50 -16.97 7.71 0.10
C GLU A 50 -16.98 9.14 0.65
N ASN A 51 -15.85 9.85 0.58
CA ASN A 51 -15.68 11.20 1.09
C ASN A 51 -15.85 11.31 2.61
N THR A 52 -15.67 10.21 3.33
CA THR A 52 -15.71 10.15 4.79
C THR A 52 -14.31 10.34 5.35
N GLU A 53 -14.16 11.12 6.41
CA GLU A 53 -12.88 11.30 7.08
C GLU A 53 -12.50 10.04 7.84
N VAL A 54 -11.28 9.55 7.63
CA VAL A 54 -10.71 8.41 8.35
C VAL A 54 -9.33 8.77 8.86
N GLN A 55 -8.99 8.27 10.05
CA GLN A 55 -7.68 8.49 10.64
C GLN A 55 -6.76 7.34 10.26
N LEU A 56 -5.63 7.66 9.64
CA LEU A 56 -4.62 6.66 9.32
C LEU A 56 -3.92 6.19 10.59
N LYS A 57 -3.68 4.88 10.67
CA LYS A 57 -2.85 4.28 11.72
C LYS A 57 -1.39 4.29 11.33
N SER A 58 -1.10 4.07 10.05
CA SER A 58 0.28 3.95 9.56
C SER A 58 0.36 4.41 8.12
N ILE A 59 1.57 4.76 7.71
CA ILE A 59 1.90 5.03 6.32
C ILE A 59 3.02 4.08 5.93
N LEU A 60 2.85 3.41 4.78
CA LEU A 60 3.86 2.54 4.20
C LEU A 60 4.55 3.27 3.06
N PHE A 61 5.87 3.30 3.11
CA PHE A 61 6.70 3.90 2.06
C PHE A 61 7.33 2.78 1.23
N VAL A 62 7.09 2.82 -0.07
CA VAL A 62 7.61 1.84 -1.03
C VAL A 62 8.46 2.60 -2.06
N ASP A 63 9.76 2.35 -2.06
CA ASP A 63 10.70 3.01 -2.96
C ASP A 63 10.82 2.23 -4.26
N LEU A 64 10.70 2.92 -5.39
CA LEU A 64 10.70 2.27 -6.70
C LEU A 64 12.02 1.57 -7.03
N ARG A 65 13.13 2.07 -6.49
CA ARG A 65 14.46 1.56 -6.81
C ARG A 65 14.92 0.49 -5.85
N THR A 66 14.52 0.58 -4.59
CA THR A 66 15.10 -0.23 -3.50
C THR A 66 14.16 -1.32 -3.03
N SER A 67 12.84 -1.04 -2.94
CA SER A 67 11.87 -2.04 -2.50
C SER A 67 11.77 -3.18 -3.50
N THR A 68 11.81 -4.43 -3.03
CA THR A 68 11.87 -5.59 -3.91
C THR A 68 10.95 -6.71 -3.42
N PRO A 69 10.34 -7.48 -4.35
CA PRO A 69 10.28 -7.22 -5.80
C PRO A 69 9.46 -5.98 -6.13
N PHE A 70 9.59 -5.48 -7.35
CA PHE A 70 8.79 -4.35 -7.80
C PHE A 70 7.31 -4.76 -7.86
N LEU A 71 6.45 -3.89 -7.33
CA LEU A 71 4.99 -4.02 -7.42
C LEU A 71 4.42 -2.70 -7.90
N ASP A 72 3.55 -2.76 -8.89
CA ASP A 72 2.82 -1.57 -9.36
C ASP A 72 1.60 -1.36 -8.47
N TRP A 73 1.79 -0.65 -7.37
CA TRP A 73 0.76 -0.43 -6.37
C TRP A 73 -0.46 0.30 -6.92
N SER A 74 -0.25 1.26 -7.83
CA SER A 74 -1.37 1.99 -8.42
C SER A 74 -2.24 1.08 -9.28
N LEU A 75 -1.64 0.21 -10.09
CA LEU A 75 -2.37 -0.75 -10.89
C LEU A 75 -3.11 -1.75 -10.00
N LEU A 76 -2.45 -2.26 -8.97
CA LEU A 76 -3.06 -3.23 -8.05
C LEU A 76 -4.22 -2.60 -7.29
N GLN A 77 -4.10 -1.34 -6.88
CA GLN A 77 -5.19 -0.62 -6.23
C GLN A 77 -6.39 -0.46 -7.18
N HIS A 78 -6.13 -0.13 -8.44
CA HIS A 78 -7.18 0.00 -9.44
C HIS A 78 -7.91 -1.33 -9.65
N GLN A 79 -7.17 -2.44 -9.74
CA GLN A 79 -7.76 -3.78 -9.86
C GLN A 79 -8.60 -4.13 -8.63
N ALA A 80 -8.12 -3.80 -7.43
CA ALA A 80 -8.86 -4.03 -6.19
C ALA A 80 -10.17 -3.27 -6.17
N GLU A 81 -10.16 -2.01 -6.60
CA GLU A 81 -11.38 -1.19 -6.63
C GLU A 81 -12.47 -1.80 -7.51
N GLN A 82 -12.10 -2.48 -8.58
CA GLN A 82 -13.05 -3.14 -9.46
C GLN A 82 -13.74 -4.33 -8.80
N THR A 83 -13.14 -4.93 -7.78
CA THR A 83 -13.77 -6.04 -7.03
C THR A 83 -14.71 -5.54 -5.95
N GLY A 84 -14.63 -4.25 -5.58
CA GLY A 84 -15.38 -3.69 -4.47
C GLY A 84 -14.76 -3.97 -3.10
N HIS A 85 -13.61 -4.63 -3.04
CA HIS A 85 -12.90 -4.94 -1.81
C HIS A 85 -11.57 -4.20 -1.75
N GLU A 86 -11.06 -3.95 -0.54
CA GLU A 86 -9.80 -3.24 -0.35
C GLU A 86 -8.61 -4.19 -0.33
N MET A 87 -7.45 -3.66 -0.72
CA MET A 87 -6.19 -4.34 -0.47
C MET A 87 -5.88 -4.33 1.04
N ARG A 88 -5.10 -5.29 1.48
CA ARG A 88 -4.67 -5.40 2.87
C ARG A 88 -3.16 -5.59 2.93
N VAL A 89 -2.55 -5.02 3.97
CA VAL A 89 -1.10 -5.14 4.21
C VAL A 89 -0.89 -5.86 5.53
N VAL A 90 -0.10 -6.92 5.51
CA VAL A 90 0.28 -7.66 6.71
C VAL A 90 1.73 -7.32 7.05
N HIS A 91 1.95 -6.83 8.26
CA HIS A 91 3.26 -6.52 8.81
C HIS A 91 3.40 -7.22 10.16
N GLY A 92 4.17 -8.30 10.20
CA GLY A 92 4.27 -9.12 11.40
C GLY A 92 2.92 -9.71 11.78
N GLN A 93 2.42 -9.38 12.96
CA GLN A 93 1.13 -9.84 13.46
C GLN A 93 0.00 -8.84 13.19
N ASN A 94 0.30 -7.71 12.56
CA ASN A 94 -0.67 -6.67 12.30
C ASN A 94 -1.14 -6.74 10.85
N GLU A 95 -2.44 -6.56 10.65
CA GLU A 95 -3.03 -6.46 9.32
C GLU A 95 -3.78 -5.14 9.21
N TYR A 96 -3.56 -4.44 8.11
CA TYR A 96 -4.11 -3.12 7.84
C TYR A 96 -4.93 -3.15 6.56
N ALA A 97 -5.96 -2.30 6.49
CA ALA A 97 -6.65 -2.03 5.24
C ALA A 97 -5.95 -0.87 4.52
N VAL A 98 -5.83 -0.98 3.21
CA VAL A 98 -5.27 0.08 2.37
C VAL A 98 -6.39 1.05 2.01
N ILE A 99 -6.22 2.32 2.37
CA ILE A 99 -7.21 3.37 2.11
C ILE A 99 -6.83 4.16 0.86
N GLU A 100 -5.53 4.45 0.69
CA GLU A 100 -5.08 5.21 -0.47
C GLU A 100 -3.68 4.78 -0.87
N VAL A 101 -3.39 4.91 -2.16
CA VAL A 101 -2.06 4.72 -2.71
C VAL A 101 -1.71 6.01 -3.44
N ASP A 102 -0.74 6.76 -2.93
CA ASP A 102 -0.30 8.01 -3.52
C ASP A 102 0.98 7.78 -4.32
N ASP A 103 0.96 8.21 -5.58
CA ASP A 103 2.13 8.26 -6.42
C ASP A 103 2.88 9.55 -6.11
N VAL A 104 4.09 9.44 -5.60
CA VAL A 104 4.91 10.62 -5.29
C VAL A 104 6.00 10.77 -6.35
N PRO A 105 5.90 11.79 -7.19
CA PRO A 105 6.90 12.00 -8.25
C PRO A 105 8.17 12.67 -7.74
N ASP A 106 9.24 12.52 -8.50
CA ASP A 106 10.45 13.30 -8.32
C ASP A 106 10.26 14.71 -8.94
N PRO A 107 11.27 15.62 -8.83
CA PRO A 107 11.14 16.95 -9.40
C PRO A 107 10.98 16.98 -10.92
N TYR A 108 11.25 15.90 -11.62
CA TYR A 108 11.13 15.80 -13.08
C TYR A 108 9.83 15.15 -13.52
N GLY A 109 8.92 14.86 -12.56
CA GLY A 109 7.63 14.26 -12.86
C GLY A 109 7.64 12.74 -12.99
N GLN A 110 8.78 12.08 -12.76
CA GLN A 110 8.88 10.63 -12.76
C GLN A 110 8.51 10.08 -11.39
N LEU A 111 7.83 8.93 -11.37
CA LEU A 111 7.45 8.30 -10.11
C LEU A 111 8.70 7.96 -9.29
N HIS A 112 8.71 8.38 -8.03
CA HIS A 112 9.82 8.17 -7.11
C HIS A 112 9.50 7.08 -6.09
N HIS A 113 8.34 7.17 -5.44
CA HIS A 113 7.90 6.18 -4.46
C HIS A 113 6.39 6.23 -4.31
N TYR A 114 5.85 5.22 -3.62
CA TYR A 114 4.46 5.22 -3.20
C TYR A 114 4.39 5.52 -1.70
N GLU A 115 3.38 6.26 -1.31
CA GLU A 115 2.98 6.41 0.09
C GLU A 115 1.59 5.81 0.23
N VAL A 116 1.49 4.76 1.05
CA VAL A 116 0.27 3.97 1.19
C VAL A 116 -0.34 4.23 2.55
N GLY A 117 -1.56 4.78 2.57
CA GLY A 117 -2.28 5.06 3.80
C GLY A 117 -2.98 3.80 4.32
N LEU A 118 -2.74 3.48 5.60
CA LEU A 118 -3.22 2.25 6.24
C LEU A 118 -4.09 2.56 7.46
N ILE A 119 -5.17 1.81 7.61
CA ILE A 119 -6.00 1.84 8.82
C ILE A 119 -6.14 0.47 9.45
#